data_f2baa5fbe27c5b186cc424d2720f7fd9
#
_entry.id   f2baa5fbe27c5b186cc424d2720f7fd9
#
_cell.length_a   1.000
_cell.length_b   1.000
_cell.length_c   1.000
_cell.angle_alpha   90.00
_cell.angle_beta   90.00
_cell.angle_gamma   90.00
#
_symmetry.space_group_name_H-M   'P 1'
#
loop_
_entity.id
_entity.type
_entity.pdbx_description
1 polymer ?
#
loop_
_entity_poly.entity_id
_entity_poly.type
_entity_poly.pdbx_seq_one_letter_code
_entity_poly.pdbx_strand_id
1 'polypeptide(L)'
;MEEYSVKRPLNRPPTHPGEVLREDVLPALGLSVSEAARRLGISRQQLHRVLACTHPITTEMALRIGKFAGNGPGLWLRMQQAYDLWHAGQRMKAELSKIETVASVESSA
;
A
#
# COMPACT_ATOMS: atom_id res chain seq x y z
N MET A 1 -10.97 21.69 8.63
CA MET A 1 -10.72 21.30 8.86
C MET A 1 -10.11 20.67 9.17
N GLU A 2 -9.96 20.48 9.43
CA GLU A 2 -9.38 20.00 9.74
C GLU A 2 -9.22 19.04 10.03
N GLU A 3 -9.03 18.75 10.20
CA GLU A 3 -8.87 17.97 10.65
C GLU A 3 -9.01 16.87 10.46
N TYR A 4 -9.01 16.43 9.85
CA TYR A 4 -9.23 15.33 9.66
C TYR A 4 -8.23 14.44 9.71
N SER A 5 -7.37 14.69 9.44
CA SER A 5 -6.26 13.87 9.44
C SER A 5 -5.99 13.29 10.72
N VAL A 6 -6.30 13.92 11.71
CA VAL A 6 -5.97 13.47 12.92
C VAL A 6 -6.77 12.44 13.43
N LYS A 7 -7.76 12.05 12.74
CA LYS A 7 -8.59 11.11 13.23
C LYS A 7 -8.04 9.75 13.18
N ARG A 8 -7.00 9.47 12.44
CA ARG A 8 -6.47 8.17 12.34
C ARG A 8 -5.74 7.80 13.61
N PRO A 9 -6.06 6.70 14.26
CA PRO A 9 -5.33 6.28 15.45
C PRO A 9 -3.88 6.00 15.11
N LEU A 10 -2.99 6.45 15.93
CA LEU A 10 -1.57 6.34 15.65
C LEU A 10 -1.04 4.93 15.77
N ASN A 11 -1.71 4.08 16.53
CA ASN A 11 -1.23 2.72 16.70
C ASN A 11 -1.94 1.73 15.80
N ARG A 12 -2.63 2.23 14.76
CA ARG A 12 -3.29 1.37 13.85
C ARG A 12 -2.48 1.25 12.60
N PRO A 13 -2.27 0.06 12.06
CA PRO A 13 -1.50 -0.06 10.83
C PRO A 13 -2.24 0.55 9.66
N PRO A 14 -1.53 1.12 8.71
CA PRO A 14 -2.16 1.58 7.47
C PRO A 14 -2.75 0.40 6.71
N THR A 15 -3.74 0.69 5.90
CA THR A 15 -4.41 -0.33 5.11
C THR A 15 -3.49 -0.81 4.00
N HIS A 16 -3.42 -2.13 3.80
CA HIS A 16 -2.68 -2.68 2.68
C HIS A 16 -3.41 -2.33 1.39
N PRO A 17 -2.71 -1.88 0.35
CA PRO A 17 -3.38 -1.48 -0.88
C PRO A 17 -4.16 -2.61 -1.55
N GLY A 18 -3.78 -3.88 -1.32
CA GLY A 18 -4.55 -5.00 -1.82
C GLY A 18 -5.96 -5.04 -1.26
N GLU A 19 -6.13 -4.58 -0.03
CA GLU A 19 -7.45 -4.52 0.58
C GLU A 19 -8.31 -3.47 -0.12
N VAL A 20 -7.73 -2.33 -0.45
CA VAL A 20 -8.46 -1.28 -1.18
C VAL A 20 -8.89 -1.80 -2.54
N LEU A 21 -8.00 -2.52 -3.21
CA LEU A 21 -8.33 -3.10 -4.51
C LEU A 21 -9.46 -4.10 -4.38
N ARG A 22 -9.40 -4.95 -3.36
CA ARG A 22 -10.41 -6.00 -3.16
C ARG A 22 -11.76 -5.44 -2.73
N GLU A 23 -11.76 -4.50 -1.78
CA GLU A 23 -13.00 -4.04 -1.17
C GLU A 23 -13.64 -2.88 -1.92
N ASP A 24 -12.84 -2.05 -2.56
CA ASP A 24 -13.37 -0.84 -3.16
C ASP A 24 -13.31 -0.83 -4.68
N VAL A 25 -12.16 -1.14 -5.25
CA VAL A 25 -11.96 -0.92 -6.68
C VAL A 25 -12.68 -1.98 -7.51
N LEU A 26 -12.42 -3.25 -7.22
CA LEU A 26 -13.03 -4.31 -8.03
C LEU A 26 -14.55 -4.33 -7.92
N PRO A 27 -15.14 -4.16 -6.73
CA PRO A 27 -16.59 -4.08 -6.65
C PRO A 27 -17.15 -2.88 -7.42
N ALA A 28 -16.48 -1.74 -7.33
CA ALA A 28 -16.96 -0.55 -8.04
C ALA A 28 -16.94 -0.74 -9.54
N LEU A 29 -15.97 -1.51 -10.04
CA LEU A 29 -15.87 -1.78 -11.47
C LEU A 29 -16.73 -2.97 -11.89
N GLY A 30 -17.28 -3.70 -10.94
CA GLY A 30 -18.10 -4.85 -11.24
C GLY A 30 -17.35 -5.99 -11.87
N LEU A 31 -16.07 -6.13 -11.55
CA LEU A 31 -15.23 -7.14 -12.19
C LEU A 31 -14.94 -8.31 -11.26
N SER A 32 -14.94 -9.50 -11.81
CA SER A 32 -14.48 -10.68 -11.10
C SER A 32 -12.96 -10.65 -11.02
N VAL A 33 -12.38 -11.45 -10.13
CA VAL A 33 -10.94 -11.54 -10.02
C VAL A 33 -10.34 -12.05 -11.34
N SER A 34 -10.99 -13.02 -11.98
CA SER A 34 -10.49 -13.54 -13.25
C SER A 34 -10.44 -12.47 -14.32
N GLU A 35 -11.50 -11.69 -14.44
CA GLU A 35 -11.54 -10.66 -15.44
C GLU A 35 -10.55 -9.55 -15.14
N ALA A 36 -10.43 -9.18 -13.87
CA ALA A 36 -9.49 -8.15 -13.48
C ALA A 36 -8.05 -8.60 -13.78
N ALA A 37 -7.72 -9.85 -13.47
CA ALA A 37 -6.38 -10.37 -13.73
C ALA A 37 -6.08 -10.33 -15.23
N ARG A 38 -7.07 -10.72 -16.05
CA ARG A 38 -6.91 -10.70 -17.49
C ARG A 38 -6.62 -9.27 -17.97
N ARG A 39 -7.36 -8.31 -17.47
CA ARG A 39 -7.18 -6.92 -17.90
C ARG A 39 -5.87 -6.32 -17.40
N LEU A 40 -5.43 -6.78 -16.24
CA LEU A 40 -4.14 -6.32 -15.70
C LEU A 40 -2.96 -7.01 -16.36
N GLY A 41 -3.20 -8.09 -17.09
CA GLY A 41 -2.13 -8.84 -17.74
C GLY A 41 -1.32 -9.67 -16.75
N ILE A 42 -1.95 -10.18 -15.70
CA ILE A 42 -1.28 -11.02 -14.71
C ILE A 42 -2.11 -12.29 -14.49
N SER A 43 -1.53 -13.25 -13.81
CA SER A 43 -2.26 -14.48 -13.51
C SER A 43 -3.26 -14.24 -12.39
N ARG A 44 -4.29 -15.06 -12.36
CA ARG A 44 -5.26 -15.02 -11.29
C ARG A 44 -4.60 -15.25 -9.95
N GLN A 45 -3.66 -16.17 -9.91
CA GLN A 45 -2.96 -16.49 -8.68
C GLN A 45 -2.18 -15.29 -8.16
N GLN A 46 -1.52 -14.60 -9.07
CA GLN A 46 -0.77 -13.41 -8.71
C GLN A 46 -1.69 -12.34 -8.13
N LEU A 47 -2.85 -12.14 -8.75
CA LEU A 47 -3.80 -11.16 -8.24
C LEU A 47 -4.36 -11.59 -6.89
N HIS A 48 -4.67 -12.88 -6.74
CA HIS A 48 -5.18 -13.37 -5.46
C HIS A 48 -4.22 -13.08 -4.31
N ARG A 49 -2.93 -13.21 -4.53
CA ARG A 49 -1.94 -12.94 -3.49
C ARG A 49 -1.94 -11.48 -3.08
N VAL A 50 -2.09 -10.60 -4.05
CA VAL A 50 -2.16 -9.17 -3.75
C VAL A 50 -3.44 -8.87 -2.97
N LEU A 51 -4.58 -9.43 -3.43
CA LEU A 51 -5.86 -9.18 -2.77
C LEU A 51 -5.90 -9.77 -1.36
N ALA A 52 -5.17 -10.84 -1.13
CA ALA A 52 -5.09 -11.44 0.21
C ALA A 52 -4.12 -10.68 1.11
N CYS A 53 -3.46 -9.66 0.58
CA CYS A 53 -2.51 -8.84 1.32
C CYS A 53 -1.28 -9.63 1.78
N THR A 54 -0.98 -10.74 1.09
CA THR A 54 0.21 -11.54 1.41
C THR A 54 1.39 -11.16 0.55
N HIS A 55 1.16 -10.37 -0.50
CA HIS A 55 2.23 -9.91 -1.37
C HIS A 55 2.11 -8.41 -1.55
N PRO A 56 3.22 -7.71 -1.66
CA PRO A 56 3.18 -6.27 -1.81
C PRO A 56 2.83 -5.86 -3.23
N ILE A 57 2.39 -4.63 -3.38
CA ILE A 57 2.25 -4.03 -4.69
C ILE A 57 3.59 -3.45 -5.06
N THR A 58 4.24 -4.09 -6.01
CA THR A 58 5.55 -3.66 -6.51
C THR A 58 5.37 -2.47 -7.44
N THR A 59 6.46 -1.87 -7.84
CA THR A 59 6.43 -0.75 -8.79
C THR A 59 5.73 -1.17 -10.08
N GLU A 60 6.04 -2.36 -10.59
CA GLU A 60 5.41 -2.82 -11.80
C GLU A 60 3.92 -3.03 -11.61
N MET A 61 3.52 -3.62 -10.50
CA MET A 61 2.11 -3.84 -10.22
C MET A 61 1.38 -2.51 -10.06
N ALA A 62 2.02 -1.52 -9.44
CA ALA A 62 1.42 -0.20 -9.28
C ALA A 62 1.18 0.46 -10.63
N LEU A 63 2.10 0.27 -11.57
CA LEU A 63 1.92 0.80 -12.91
C LEU A 63 0.73 0.14 -13.59
N ARG A 64 0.59 -1.17 -13.44
CA ARG A 64 -0.53 -1.89 -14.03
C ARG A 64 -1.85 -1.45 -13.41
N ILE A 65 -1.92 -1.43 -12.09
CA ILE A 65 -3.15 -1.07 -11.40
C ILE A 65 -3.51 0.38 -11.65
N GLY A 66 -2.52 1.27 -11.63
CA GLY A 66 -2.78 2.69 -11.86
C GLY A 66 -3.32 2.96 -13.24
N LYS A 67 -2.84 2.22 -14.24
CA LYS A 67 -3.37 2.34 -15.59
C LYS A 67 -4.79 1.77 -15.66
N PHE A 68 -4.98 0.60 -15.06
CA PHE A 68 -6.26 -0.10 -15.05
C PHE A 68 -7.34 0.72 -14.35
N ALA A 69 -7.04 1.25 -13.18
CA ALA A 69 -8.01 2.02 -12.40
C ALA A 69 -8.08 3.48 -12.79
N GLY A 70 -7.11 3.96 -13.54
CA GLY A 70 -7.15 5.34 -14.03
C GLY A 70 -6.64 6.38 -13.07
N ASN A 71 -6.09 5.97 -11.93
CA ASN A 71 -5.62 6.94 -10.92
C ASN A 71 -4.09 7.00 -10.81
N GLY A 72 -3.39 6.33 -11.70
CA GLY A 72 -1.93 6.37 -11.72
C GLY A 72 -1.29 5.51 -10.65
N PRO A 73 0.02 5.29 -10.76
CA PRO A 73 0.71 4.38 -9.86
C PRO A 73 1.05 4.96 -8.50
N GLY A 74 1.13 6.29 -8.39
CA GLY A 74 1.63 6.91 -7.16
C GLY A 74 0.83 6.57 -5.91
N LEU A 75 -0.48 6.57 -6.02
CA LEU A 75 -1.33 6.26 -4.89
C LEU A 75 -1.05 4.86 -4.36
N TRP A 76 -0.92 3.89 -5.27
CA TRP A 76 -0.71 2.50 -4.87
C TRP A 76 0.64 2.29 -4.20
N LEU A 77 1.67 2.97 -4.72
CA LEU A 77 2.99 2.89 -4.12
C LEU A 77 3.03 3.58 -2.76
N ARG A 78 2.36 4.71 -2.62
CA ARG A 78 2.33 5.40 -1.33
C ARG A 78 1.64 4.57 -0.27
N MET A 79 0.56 3.89 -0.63
CA MET A 79 -0.14 3.03 0.32
C MET A 79 0.75 1.86 0.74
N GLN A 80 1.43 1.25 -0.24
CA GLN A 80 2.30 0.13 0.07
C GLN A 80 3.45 0.58 0.97
N GLN A 81 4.02 1.74 0.67
CA GLN A 81 5.14 2.25 1.45
C GLN A 81 4.73 2.56 2.88
N ALA A 82 3.56 3.16 3.06
CA ALA A 82 3.07 3.46 4.39
C ALA A 82 2.86 2.17 5.20
N TYR A 83 2.29 1.16 4.55
CA TYR A 83 2.07 -0.13 5.18
C TYR A 83 3.40 -0.75 5.59
N ASP A 84 4.37 -0.76 4.66
CA ASP A 84 5.66 -1.36 4.92
C ASP A 84 6.43 -0.64 6.01
N LEU A 85 6.39 0.69 6.01
CA LEU A 85 7.09 1.46 7.02
C LEU A 85 6.54 1.19 8.40
N TRP A 86 5.22 1.12 8.52
CA TRP A 86 4.63 0.87 9.83
C TRP A 86 5.05 -0.49 10.36
N HIS A 87 4.95 -1.53 9.52
CA HIS A 87 5.27 -2.88 9.96
C HIS A 87 6.77 -3.07 10.21
N ALA A 88 7.61 -2.53 9.34
CA ALA A 88 9.05 -2.62 9.53
C ALA A 88 9.46 -1.87 10.79
N GLY A 89 8.84 -0.72 11.03
CA GLY A 89 9.14 0.04 12.23
C GLY A 89 8.81 -0.72 13.50
N GLN A 90 7.69 -1.45 13.49
CA GLN A 90 7.32 -2.26 14.64
C GLN A 90 8.32 -3.40 14.86
N ARG A 91 8.70 -4.08 13.76
CA ARG A 91 9.66 -5.18 13.87
C ARG A 91 11.02 -4.74 14.33
N MET A 92 11.42 -3.53 13.91
CA MET A 92 12.77 -3.05 14.16
C MET A 92 12.90 -2.12 15.36
N LYS A 93 11.86 -2.07 16.18
CA LYS A 93 11.86 -1.13 17.27
C LYS A 93 13.11 -1.24 18.15
N ALA A 94 13.49 -2.45 18.50
CA ALA A 94 14.66 -2.67 19.34
C ALA A 94 15.95 -2.26 18.62
N GLU A 95 16.07 -2.63 17.36
CA GLU A 95 17.26 -2.28 16.61
C GLU A 95 17.38 -0.78 16.40
N LEU A 96 16.25 -0.13 16.12
CA LEU A 96 16.28 1.31 15.90
C LEU A 96 16.65 2.06 17.16
N SER A 97 16.26 1.56 18.33
CA SER A 97 16.58 2.23 19.56
C SER A 97 18.08 2.23 19.84
N LYS A 98 18.83 1.35 19.19
CA LYS A 98 20.25 1.29 19.36
C LYS A 98 21.01 2.23 18.42
N ILE A 99 20.32 2.81 17.46
CA ILE A 99 20.94 3.71 16.52
C ILE A 99 20.85 5.12 17.08
N GLU A 100 22.00 5.71 17.28
CA GLU A 100 22.05 7.05 17.84
C GLU A 100 21.92 8.07 16.74
N THR A 101 21.11 9.07 16.95
CA THR A 101 20.98 10.13 15.96
C THR A 101 22.21 11.02 16.01
N VAL A 102 22.94 11.07 14.91
CA VAL A 102 24.16 11.83 14.87
C VAL A 102 23.93 13.27 14.46
N ALA A 103 23.00 13.52 13.57
CA ALA A 103 22.78 14.87 13.08
C ALA A 103 21.34 15.24 13.11
N SER A 104 21.03 16.47 13.42
CA SER A 104 19.71 16.90 13.40
C SER A 104 19.49 17.60 12.16
N VAL A 105 19.31 16.91 11.14
CA VAL A 105 19.15 17.50 9.91
C VAL A 105 17.83 18.01 9.75
N GLU A 106 17.35 18.54 10.25
CA GLU A 106 16.17 18.96 10.08
C GLU A 106 15.80 19.21 8.94
N SER A 107 15.87 19.26 8.37
CA SER A 107 15.40 19.42 7.34
C SER A 107 15.15 18.87 6.58
N SER A 108 15.20 18.63 6.47
CA SER A 108 15.02 18.11 5.86
C SER A 108 14.26 17.98 5.25
N ALA A 109 13.98 18.14 5.25
CA ALA A 109 13.27 17.94 4.66
C ALA A 109 12.95 17.67 3.99
#